data_2918e43caf995d6c5ceadc2aab5fda7e
#
_entry.id   2918e43caf995d6c5ceadc2aab5fda7e
#
_cell.length_a   1.000
_cell.length_b   1.000
_cell.length_c   1.000
_cell.angle_alpha   90.00
_cell.angle_beta   90.00
_cell.angle_gamma   90.00
#
_symmetry.space_group_name_H-M   'P 1'
#
loop_
_entity.id
_entity.type
_entity.pdbx_description
1 polymer ?
#
loop_
_entity_poly.entity_id
_entity_poly.type
_entity_poly.pdbx_seq_one_letter_code
_entity_poly.pdbx_strand_id
1 'polypeptide(L)'
;MKKRILAAMVTVTMAASLLAGCGKANTENKGYTIGISQFAVHGSLDNCREGFLAGLAEEGIKEGENLTVDYVNAQAEPATASMTASNFVSKKVDMICAIATPSATTAYNATMNTDIPVIYTAVSDPVAAGLAKEDGSSVGNITGTCDALAVGAQLKMIRDILPDATKVGIIYTTSEANSISTVAEYEAVAADYGFEIVTTGVTAMSEVAIAAADMVKKVDCITNLTDNTVVTALQSVLEEANKAGIPVFGSEVEQVKAGCVASMGLEYFELGKQTGKMAAKVLKGEAKASDMQFETITEPSLYVNFAAAEKIGLKLPESYKTDAYESFDEIIAE
;
A
#
# COMPACT_ATOMS: atom_id res chain seq x y z
N MET A 1 -51.40 -58.39 -40.62
CA MET A 1 -50.42 -57.34 -40.95
C MET A 1 -50.63 -56.02 -40.21
N LYS A 2 -51.58 -55.88 -39.26
CA LYS A 2 -51.83 -54.61 -38.54
C LYS A 2 -51.20 -54.51 -37.11
N LYS A 3 -50.55 -55.58 -36.64
CA LYS A 3 -49.90 -55.57 -35.29
C LYS A 3 -48.39 -55.38 -35.29
N ARG A 4 -47.73 -55.26 -36.44
CA ARG A 4 -46.27 -55.09 -36.56
C ARG A 4 -45.86 -53.62 -36.83
N ILE A 5 -46.79 -52.73 -37.12
CA ILE A 5 -46.55 -51.33 -37.43
C ILE A 5 -46.61 -50.47 -36.15
N LEU A 6 -47.28 -50.93 -35.08
CA LEU A 6 -47.40 -50.21 -33.83
C LEU A 6 -46.17 -50.35 -32.93
N ALA A 7 -45.33 -51.37 -33.14
CA ALA A 7 -44.13 -51.58 -32.37
C ALA A 7 -42.90 -50.75 -32.87
N ALA A 8 -42.96 -50.29 -34.12
CA ALA A 8 -41.89 -49.51 -34.72
C ALA A 8 -41.98 -47.98 -34.45
N MET A 9 -43.15 -47.49 -34.06
CA MET A 9 -43.37 -46.06 -33.75
C MET A 9 -43.11 -45.66 -32.30
N VAL A 10 -43.04 -46.61 -31.36
CA VAL A 10 -42.76 -46.34 -29.95
C VAL A 10 -41.26 -46.32 -29.69
N THR A 11 -40.44 -46.95 -30.52
CA THR A 11 -39.00 -46.99 -30.36
C THR A 11 -38.23 -45.78 -30.89
N VAL A 12 -38.86 -44.96 -31.78
CA VAL A 12 -38.24 -43.76 -32.34
C VAL A 12 -38.48 -42.52 -31.44
N THR A 13 -39.50 -42.54 -30.59
CA THR A 13 -39.83 -41.43 -29.68
C THR A 13 -39.01 -41.44 -28.37
N MET A 14 -38.36 -42.55 -28.04
CA MET A 14 -37.48 -42.65 -26.85
C MET A 14 -36.00 -42.31 -27.12
N ALA A 15 -35.61 -42.23 -28.39
CA ALA A 15 -34.22 -41.87 -28.77
C ALA A 15 -34.01 -40.37 -28.96
N ALA A 16 -35.06 -39.55 -29.00
CA ALA A 16 -34.99 -38.10 -29.20
C ALA A 16 -34.95 -37.30 -27.89
N SER A 17 -35.16 -37.93 -26.71
CA SER A 17 -35.15 -37.28 -25.42
C SER A 17 -33.81 -37.38 -24.64
N LEU A 18 -32.78 -37.97 -25.27
CA LEU A 18 -31.45 -38.12 -24.67
C LEU A 18 -30.40 -37.13 -25.20
N LEU A 19 -30.76 -36.20 -26.06
CA LEU A 19 -29.86 -35.21 -26.66
C LEU A 19 -30.14 -33.75 -26.23
N ALA A 20 -31.06 -33.51 -25.27
CA ALA A 20 -31.32 -32.17 -24.71
C ALA A 20 -30.73 -31.99 -23.32
N GLY A 21 -29.72 -32.79 -22.96
CA GLY A 21 -28.86 -32.60 -21.83
C GLY A 21 -27.60 -31.84 -22.25
N CYS A 22 -27.71 -30.65 -22.84
CA CYS A 22 -26.62 -29.70 -22.84
C CYS A 22 -26.36 -29.32 -21.38
N GLY A 23 -25.42 -30.03 -20.77
CA GLY A 23 -24.86 -29.64 -19.49
C GLY A 23 -24.48 -28.16 -19.55
N LYS A 24 -25.12 -27.34 -18.73
CA LYS A 24 -24.40 -26.24 -18.15
C LYS A 24 -23.14 -26.90 -17.62
N ALA A 25 -21.99 -26.57 -18.20
CA ALA A 25 -20.72 -26.77 -17.52
C ALA A 25 -20.95 -26.14 -16.14
N ASN A 26 -21.05 -26.97 -15.11
CA ASN A 26 -20.75 -26.56 -13.79
C ASN A 26 -19.29 -26.14 -13.91
N THR A 27 -19.01 -24.89 -14.15
CA THR A 27 -17.80 -24.28 -13.67
C THR A 27 -17.91 -24.49 -12.16
N GLU A 28 -17.32 -25.58 -11.66
CA GLU A 28 -16.96 -25.66 -10.27
C GLU A 28 -16.31 -24.33 -9.96
N ASN A 29 -16.92 -23.60 -9.05
CA ASN A 29 -16.43 -22.31 -8.60
C ASN A 29 -15.14 -22.64 -7.83
N LYS A 30 -14.04 -22.85 -8.58
CA LYS A 30 -12.74 -23.17 -8.02
C LYS A 30 -12.35 -21.94 -7.20
N GLY A 31 -12.44 -22.08 -5.89
CA GLY A 31 -12.05 -21.00 -5.00
C GLY A 31 -10.59 -20.64 -5.22
N TYR A 32 -10.25 -19.37 -5.02
CA TYR A 32 -8.90 -18.87 -5.06
C TYR A 32 -8.26 -18.96 -3.68
N THR A 33 -6.94 -19.15 -3.64
CA THR A 33 -6.12 -19.03 -2.43
C THR A 33 -5.09 -17.94 -2.64
N ILE A 34 -5.13 -16.89 -1.81
CA ILE A 34 -4.19 -15.77 -1.88
C ILE A 34 -3.35 -15.75 -0.63
N GLY A 35 -2.02 -15.62 -0.78
CA GLY A 35 -1.13 -15.24 0.30
C GLY A 35 -1.05 -13.72 0.42
N ILE A 36 -1.33 -13.16 1.60
CA ILE A 36 -1.12 -11.74 1.88
C ILE A 36 0.09 -11.58 2.79
N SER A 37 1.16 -10.96 2.28
CA SER A 37 2.36 -10.59 3.02
C SER A 37 2.34 -9.09 3.31
N GLN A 38 2.03 -8.70 4.53
CA GLN A 38 2.09 -7.32 5.00
C GLN A 38 3.40 -7.10 5.76
N PHE A 39 4.15 -6.03 5.46
CA PHE A 39 5.47 -5.86 6.04
C PHE A 39 5.44 -5.45 7.52
N ALA A 40 4.62 -4.47 7.88
CA ALA A 40 4.55 -3.92 9.24
C ALA A 40 3.10 -3.75 9.71
N VAL A 41 2.92 -3.52 11.01
CA VAL A 41 1.61 -3.19 11.60
C VAL A 41 1.53 -1.68 11.78
N HIS A 42 0.74 -1.03 10.99
CA HIS A 42 0.29 0.36 11.16
C HIS A 42 -0.92 0.63 10.27
N GLY A 43 -1.73 1.63 10.63
CA GLY A 43 -3.04 1.88 10.04
C GLY A 43 -3.05 1.98 8.52
N SER A 44 -2.04 2.60 7.90
CA SER A 44 -1.98 2.72 6.43
C SER A 44 -1.90 1.36 5.73
N LEU A 45 -1.05 0.44 6.21
CA LEU A 45 -0.94 -0.89 5.61
C LEU A 45 -2.15 -1.77 5.94
N ASP A 46 -2.78 -1.60 7.11
CA ASP A 46 -4.03 -2.27 7.43
C ASP A 46 -5.16 -1.80 6.51
N ASN A 47 -5.27 -0.49 6.27
CA ASN A 47 -6.20 0.09 5.30
C ASN A 47 -5.96 -0.43 3.87
N CYS A 48 -4.68 -0.56 3.44
CA CYS A 48 -4.35 -1.20 2.17
C CYS A 48 -4.88 -2.63 2.08
N ARG A 49 -4.70 -3.43 3.13
CA ARG A 49 -5.20 -4.82 3.17
C ARG A 49 -6.72 -4.87 3.10
N GLU A 50 -7.39 -4.05 3.89
CA GLU A 50 -8.85 -4.00 3.91
C GLU A 50 -9.41 -3.51 2.57
N GLY A 51 -8.81 -2.47 2.00
CA GLY A 51 -9.13 -1.99 0.67
C GLY A 51 -8.92 -3.07 -0.40
N PHE A 52 -7.80 -3.80 -0.36
CA PHE A 52 -7.52 -4.90 -1.29
C PHE A 52 -8.61 -5.97 -1.27
N LEU A 53 -9.01 -6.39 -0.08
CA LEU A 53 -10.11 -7.37 0.07
C LEU A 53 -11.46 -6.79 -0.39
N ALA A 54 -11.72 -5.51 -0.13
CA ALA A 54 -12.91 -4.82 -0.61
C ALA A 54 -12.94 -4.73 -2.15
N GLY A 55 -11.81 -4.40 -2.78
CA GLY A 55 -11.67 -4.36 -4.23
C GLY A 55 -11.90 -5.73 -4.88
N LEU A 56 -11.38 -6.80 -4.29
CA LEU A 56 -11.68 -8.18 -4.73
C LEU A 56 -13.18 -8.51 -4.58
N ALA A 57 -13.79 -8.10 -3.45
CA ALA A 57 -15.19 -8.37 -3.17
C ALA A 57 -16.15 -7.66 -4.16
N GLU A 58 -15.83 -6.40 -4.56
CA GLU A 58 -16.55 -5.67 -5.60
C GLU A 58 -16.51 -6.42 -6.95
N GLU A 59 -15.43 -7.13 -7.21
CA GLU A 59 -15.23 -7.95 -8.41
C GLU A 59 -15.79 -9.39 -8.27
N GLY A 60 -16.49 -9.69 -7.16
CA GLY A 60 -17.14 -10.97 -6.91
C GLY A 60 -16.20 -12.05 -6.36
N ILE A 61 -15.01 -11.69 -5.88
CA ILE A 61 -14.06 -12.59 -5.22
C ILE A 61 -14.08 -12.27 -3.73
N LYS A 62 -14.75 -13.13 -2.92
CA LYS A 62 -15.05 -12.84 -1.52
C LYS A 62 -14.51 -13.89 -0.59
N GLU A 63 -13.86 -13.42 0.48
CA GLU A 63 -13.37 -14.29 1.54
C GLU A 63 -14.52 -15.08 2.18
N GLY A 64 -14.29 -16.39 2.41
CA GLY A 64 -15.29 -17.31 2.95
C GLY A 64 -16.33 -17.83 1.95
N GLU A 65 -16.41 -17.27 0.71
CA GLU A 65 -17.27 -17.76 -0.34
C GLU A 65 -16.44 -18.50 -1.41
N ASN A 66 -15.56 -17.79 -2.11
CA ASN A 66 -14.73 -18.31 -3.19
C ASN A 66 -13.27 -17.84 -3.08
N LEU A 67 -12.88 -17.26 -1.94
CA LEU A 67 -11.54 -16.84 -1.62
C LEU A 67 -11.11 -17.38 -0.24
N THR A 68 -9.93 -17.97 -0.21
CA THR A 68 -9.20 -18.28 1.02
C THR A 68 -7.99 -17.35 1.14
N VAL A 69 -7.87 -16.67 2.26
CA VAL A 69 -6.77 -15.76 2.56
C VAL A 69 -5.82 -16.40 3.57
N ASP A 70 -4.54 -16.46 3.22
CA ASP A 70 -3.45 -16.82 4.13
C ASP A 70 -2.65 -15.55 4.42
N TYR A 71 -2.95 -14.92 5.56
CA TYR A 71 -2.37 -13.63 5.95
C TYR A 71 -1.23 -13.79 6.93
N VAL A 72 -0.12 -13.10 6.66
CA VAL A 72 1.03 -13.00 7.57
C VAL A 72 1.54 -11.56 7.60
N ASN A 73 1.77 -11.03 8.81
CA ASN A 73 2.47 -9.80 9.05
C ASN A 73 3.94 -10.08 9.39
N ALA A 74 4.86 -9.42 8.73
CA ALA A 74 6.30 -9.64 8.91
C ALA A 74 6.88 -8.89 10.11
N GLN A 75 6.12 -8.03 10.79
CA GLN A 75 6.54 -7.26 11.97
C GLN A 75 7.78 -6.38 11.70
N ALA A 76 7.86 -5.80 10.52
CA ALA A 76 9.00 -5.01 9.99
C ALA A 76 10.32 -5.81 9.92
N GLU A 77 10.26 -7.16 9.90
CA GLU A 77 11.42 -8.03 9.83
C GLU A 77 11.60 -8.61 8.43
N PRO A 78 12.64 -8.22 7.66
CA PRO A 78 12.87 -8.70 6.29
C PRO A 78 13.00 -10.22 6.18
N ALA A 79 13.59 -10.86 7.20
CA ALA A 79 13.74 -12.32 7.22
C ALA A 79 12.37 -13.01 7.32
N THR A 80 11.45 -12.47 8.11
CA THR A 80 10.08 -12.98 8.23
C THR A 80 9.31 -12.80 6.92
N ALA A 81 9.44 -11.65 6.25
CA ALA A 81 8.83 -11.41 4.95
C ALA A 81 9.32 -12.43 3.90
N SER A 82 10.64 -12.70 3.86
CA SER A 82 11.23 -13.68 2.95
C SER A 82 10.74 -15.11 3.22
N MET A 83 10.66 -15.51 4.49
CA MET A 83 10.12 -16.83 4.89
C MET A 83 8.65 -16.96 4.51
N THR A 84 7.86 -15.90 4.72
CA THR A 84 6.44 -15.84 4.36
C THR A 84 6.23 -16.04 2.87
N ALA A 85 6.96 -15.31 2.03
CA ALA A 85 6.91 -15.48 0.57
C ALA A 85 7.27 -16.91 0.13
N SER A 86 8.32 -17.48 0.71
CA SER A 86 8.72 -18.87 0.43
C SER A 86 7.67 -19.89 0.84
N ASN A 87 6.99 -19.67 1.96
CA ASN A 87 5.88 -20.51 2.42
C ASN A 87 4.68 -20.45 1.47
N PHE A 88 4.30 -19.25 0.97
CA PHE A 88 3.22 -19.11 -0.01
C PHE A 88 3.56 -19.83 -1.32
N VAL A 89 4.79 -19.74 -1.80
CA VAL A 89 5.25 -20.52 -2.96
C VAL A 89 5.13 -22.01 -2.71
N SER A 90 5.55 -22.50 -1.55
CA SER A 90 5.48 -23.91 -1.18
C SER A 90 4.02 -24.42 -1.10
N LYS A 91 3.09 -23.57 -0.64
CA LYS A 91 1.65 -23.84 -0.58
C LYS A 91 0.98 -23.74 -1.94
N LYS A 92 1.68 -23.22 -2.96
CA LYS A 92 1.17 -23.01 -4.32
C LYS A 92 -0.11 -22.14 -4.32
N VAL A 93 -0.05 -21.01 -3.62
CA VAL A 93 -1.16 -20.04 -3.67
C VAL A 93 -1.39 -19.55 -5.10
N ASP A 94 -2.61 -19.15 -5.44
CA ASP A 94 -2.94 -18.68 -6.79
C ASP A 94 -2.37 -17.27 -7.05
N MET A 95 -2.04 -16.50 -5.99
CA MET A 95 -1.47 -15.15 -6.06
C MET A 95 -0.84 -14.79 -4.73
N ILE A 96 0.19 -13.94 -4.74
CA ILE A 96 0.69 -13.24 -3.55
C ILE A 96 0.30 -11.76 -3.66
N CYS A 97 -0.42 -11.25 -2.66
CA CYS A 97 -0.57 -9.83 -2.41
C CYS A 97 0.55 -9.40 -1.46
N ALA A 98 1.38 -8.45 -1.89
CA ALA A 98 2.50 -7.96 -1.12
C ALA A 98 2.28 -6.49 -0.74
N ILE A 99 2.19 -6.20 0.55
CA ILE A 99 1.89 -4.87 1.08
C ILE A 99 3.17 -4.27 1.64
N ALA A 100 3.60 -3.15 1.08
CA ALA A 100 4.84 -2.41 1.23
C ALA A 100 6.03 -2.96 0.43
N THR A 101 6.99 -2.08 0.12
CA THR A 101 8.16 -2.36 -0.73
C THR A 101 8.98 -3.58 -0.28
N PRO A 102 9.32 -3.77 1.02
CA PRO A 102 10.11 -4.93 1.43
C PRO A 102 9.36 -6.26 1.24
N SER A 103 8.04 -6.30 1.47
CA SER A 103 7.22 -7.48 1.17
C SER A 103 7.14 -7.75 -0.32
N ALA A 104 6.99 -6.71 -1.15
CA ALA A 104 6.91 -6.85 -2.60
C ALA A 104 8.22 -7.41 -3.19
N THR A 105 9.36 -6.89 -2.75
CA THR A 105 10.68 -7.34 -3.20
C THR A 105 10.92 -8.81 -2.81
N THR A 106 10.59 -9.19 -1.56
CA THR A 106 10.77 -10.58 -1.12
C THR A 106 9.80 -11.54 -1.82
N ALA A 107 8.55 -11.13 -2.06
CA ALA A 107 7.58 -11.92 -2.80
C ALA A 107 8.01 -12.13 -4.25
N TYR A 108 8.48 -11.08 -4.92
CA TYR A 108 9.00 -11.20 -6.30
C TYR A 108 10.19 -12.13 -6.37
N ASN A 109 11.18 -11.97 -5.50
CA ASN A 109 12.36 -12.84 -5.46
C ASN A 109 11.99 -14.32 -5.25
N ALA A 110 11.03 -14.62 -4.38
CA ALA A 110 10.56 -15.97 -4.13
C ALA A 110 9.80 -16.58 -5.33
N THR A 111 9.14 -15.76 -6.15
CA THR A 111 8.29 -16.23 -7.25
C THR A 111 8.96 -16.22 -8.62
N MET A 112 10.19 -15.71 -8.77
CA MET A 112 10.90 -15.54 -10.05
C MET A 112 10.93 -16.81 -10.95
N ASN A 113 10.91 -18.00 -10.34
CA ASN A 113 10.95 -19.28 -11.06
C ASN A 113 9.62 -20.05 -10.93
N THR A 114 8.52 -19.36 -10.74
CA THR A 114 7.16 -19.92 -10.61
C THR A 114 6.18 -19.16 -11.50
N ASP A 115 4.98 -19.71 -11.66
CA ASP A 115 3.90 -19.05 -12.38
C ASP A 115 3.01 -18.19 -11.43
N ILE A 116 3.37 -18.10 -10.13
CA ILE A 116 2.57 -17.38 -9.14
C ILE A 116 2.70 -15.87 -9.38
N PRO A 117 1.62 -15.14 -9.71
CA PRO A 117 1.67 -13.70 -9.86
C PRO A 117 1.81 -13.01 -8.50
N VAL A 118 2.54 -11.90 -8.50
CA VAL A 118 2.61 -10.97 -7.36
C VAL A 118 1.86 -9.69 -7.71
N ILE A 119 0.96 -9.28 -6.82
CA ILE A 119 0.30 -7.97 -6.90
C ILE A 119 0.69 -7.20 -5.65
N TYR A 120 1.39 -6.06 -5.83
CA TYR A 120 1.80 -5.23 -4.70
C TYR A 120 0.90 -4.01 -4.51
N THR A 121 0.89 -3.48 -3.29
CA THR A 121 0.31 -2.17 -2.93
C THR A 121 1.25 -1.46 -1.97
N ALA A 122 1.15 -0.14 -1.88
CA ALA A 122 2.01 0.69 -1.04
C ALA A 122 3.51 0.49 -1.34
N VAL A 123 3.88 0.60 -2.62
CA VAL A 123 5.27 0.59 -3.09
C VAL A 123 5.57 1.96 -3.68
N SER A 124 6.34 2.78 -2.97
CA SER A 124 6.50 4.20 -3.31
C SER A 124 7.33 4.43 -4.57
N ASP A 125 8.29 3.54 -4.85
CA ASP A 125 9.09 3.58 -6.07
C ASP A 125 9.32 2.16 -6.61
N PRO A 126 8.42 1.66 -7.47
CA PRO A 126 8.57 0.33 -8.05
C PRO A 126 9.81 0.18 -8.94
N VAL A 127 10.31 1.26 -9.52
CA VAL A 127 11.50 1.25 -10.38
C VAL A 127 12.76 1.10 -9.54
N ALA A 128 12.94 1.95 -8.52
CA ALA A 128 14.08 1.85 -7.59
C ALA A 128 14.08 0.54 -6.80
N ALA A 129 12.89 -0.02 -6.51
CA ALA A 129 12.74 -1.33 -5.87
C ALA A 129 13.03 -2.52 -6.81
N GLY A 130 13.27 -2.29 -8.11
CA GLY A 130 13.50 -3.34 -9.10
C GLY A 130 12.26 -4.17 -9.45
N LEU A 131 11.06 -3.64 -9.23
CA LEU A 131 9.76 -4.28 -9.48
C LEU A 131 9.10 -3.82 -10.77
N ALA A 132 9.57 -2.71 -11.35
CA ALA A 132 9.16 -2.18 -12.64
C ALA A 132 10.37 -1.62 -13.40
N LYS A 133 10.21 -1.42 -14.71
CA LYS A 133 11.18 -0.73 -15.56
C LYS A 133 10.87 0.76 -15.58
N GLU A 134 11.80 1.58 -16.09
CA GLU A 134 11.63 3.04 -16.20
C GLU A 134 10.41 3.46 -17.03
N ASP A 135 9.98 2.64 -17.99
CA ASP A 135 8.77 2.87 -18.79
C ASP A 135 7.47 2.44 -18.07
N GLY A 136 7.54 2.03 -16.81
CA GLY A 136 6.42 1.55 -16.01
C GLY A 136 6.01 0.11 -16.28
N SER A 137 6.66 -0.59 -17.24
CA SER A 137 6.34 -1.99 -17.53
C SER A 137 6.91 -2.92 -16.46
N SER A 138 6.25 -4.06 -16.30
CA SER A 138 6.66 -5.10 -15.34
C SER A 138 8.04 -5.70 -15.67
N VAL A 139 8.78 -6.08 -14.63
CA VAL A 139 10.05 -6.85 -14.77
C VAL A 139 9.84 -8.36 -14.84
N GLY A 140 8.61 -8.83 -14.60
CA GLY A 140 8.27 -10.26 -14.57
C GLY A 140 6.79 -10.47 -14.29
N ASN A 141 6.41 -11.54 -13.59
CA ASN A 141 5.01 -11.81 -13.23
C ASN A 141 4.59 -11.02 -11.98
N ILE A 142 4.76 -9.69 -12.03
CA ILE A 142 4.51 -8.76 -10.92
C ILE A 142 3.96 -7.42 -11.45
N THR A 143 3.00 -6.84 -10.75
CA THR A 143 2.48 -5.48 -10.94
C THR A 143 1.80 -5.01 -9.65
N GLY A 144 1.24 -3.81 -9.62
CA GLY A 144 0.51 -3.32 -8.45
C GLY A 144 0.25 -1.84 -8.47
N THR A 145 0.15 -1.23 -7.29
CA THR A 145 -0.09 0.20 -7.11
C THR A 145 1.05 0.90 -6.39
N CYS A 146 1.32 2.12 -6.84
CA CYS A 146 2.38 2.98 -6.32
C CYS A 146 1.76 4.09 -5.45
N ASP A 147 2.39 4.35 -4.29
CA ASP A 147 2.05 5.41 -3.33
C ASP A 147 3.13 6.50 -3.27
N ALA A 148 3.73 6.83 -4.42
CA ALA A 148 4.74 7.87 -4.51
C ALA A 148 4.26 9.18 -3.85
N LEU A 149 5.12 9.76 -3.01
CA LEU A 149 4.80 11.00 -2.32
C LEU A 149 4.87 12.20 -3.27
N ALA A 150 3.94 13.13 -3.11
CA ALA A 150 3.97 14.41 -3.81
C ALA A 150 4.92 15.38 -3.11
N VAL A 151 6.24 15.11 -3.18
CA VAL A 151 7.29 15.82 -2.44
C VAL A 151 7.21 17.34 -2.62
N GLY A 152 7.02 17.81 -3.86
CA GLY A 152 6.87 19.24 -4.12
C GLY A 152 5.65 19.87 -3.44
N ALA A 153 4.51 19.18 -3.43
CA ALA A 153 3.29 19.63 -2.75
C ALA A 153 3.49 19.63 -1.22
N GLN A 154 4.15 18.61 -0.68
CA GLN A 154 4.47 18.51 0.73
C GLN A 154 5.39 19.67 1.17
N LEU A 155 6.47 19.94 0.47
CA LEU A 155 7.39 21.04 0.77
C LEU A 155 6.70 22.41 0.65
N LYS A 156 5.82 22.58 -0.34
CA LYS A 156 5.01 23.78 -0.46
C LYS A 156 4.09 23.96 0.74
N MET A 157 3.38 22.92 1.17
CA MET A 157 2.53 22.96 2.36
C MET A 157 3.34 23.32 3.61
N ILE A 158 4.53 22.72 3.80
CA ILE A 158 5.43 23.05 4.92
C ILE A 158 5.82 24.53 4.87
N ARG A 159 6.16 25.07 3.70
CA ARG A 159 6.50 26.48 3.52
C ARG A 159 5.33 27.41 3.85
N ASP A 160 4.10 27.03 3.44
CA ASP A 160 2.89 27.83 3.73
C ASP A 160 2.60 27.88 5.24
N ILE A 161 2.89 26.80 5.99
CA ILE A 161 2.71 26.72 7.45
C ILE A 161 3.87 27.36 8.21
N LEU A 162 5.10 27.20 7.74
CA LEU A 162 6.35 27.63 8.38
C LEU A 162 7.16 28.53 7.45
N PRO A 163 6.73 29.81 7.27
CA PRO A 163 7.35 30.70 6.28
C PRO A 163 8.83 31.02 6.56
N ASP A 164 9.27 30.93 7.81
CA ASP A 164 10.64 31.25 8.23
C ASP A 164 11.53 30.01 8.40
N ALA A 165 10.99 28.79 8.28
CA ALA A 165 11.76 27.57 8.44
C ALA A 165 12.80 27.41 7.32
N THR A 166 13.96 26.86 7.66
CA THR A 166 15.07 26.64 6.72
C THR A 166 15.52 25.19 6.66
N LYS A 167 15.28 24.41 7.72
CA LYS A 167 15.75 23.03 7.84
C LYS A 167 14.61 22.08 8.09
N VAL A 168 14.50 21.08 7.23
CA VAL A 168 13.53 19.99 7.34
C VAL A 168 14.26 18.70 7.66
N GLY A 169 13.89 18.06 8.76
CA GLY A 169 14.46 16.78 9.19
C GLY A 169 13.73 15.59 8.57
N ILE A 170 14.49 14.57 8.21
CA ILE A 170 13.97 13.27 7.78
C ILE A 170 14.70 12.15 8.51
N ILE A 171 13.98 11.31 9.22
CA ILE A 171 14.48 10.06 9.79
C ILE A 171 14.00 8.94 8.84
N TYR A 172 14.93 8.07 8.43
CA TYR A 172 14.62 7.04 7.46
C TYR A 172 15.38 5.74 7.70
N THR A 173 14.82 4.63 7.26
CA THR A 173 15.43 3.30 7.36
C THR A 173 16.36 3.04 6.18
N THR A 174 17.64 2.79 6.46
CA THR A 174 18.68 2.67 5.44
C THR A 174 18.58 1.38 4.59
N SER A 175 17.75 0.43 4.97
CA SER A 175 17.48 -0.81 4.24
C SER A 175 16.17 -0.79 3.44
N GLU A 176 15.36 0.28 3.54
CA GLU A 176 14.12 0.43 2.78
C GLU A 176 14.36 1.23 1.50
N ALA A 177 14.20 0.58 0.33
CA ALA A 177 14.44 1.21 -0.97
C ALA A 177 13.50 2.40 -1.23
N ASN A 178 12.23 2.31 -0.81
CA ASN A 178 11.26 3.40 -0.85
C ASN A 178 11.75 4.64 -0.09
N SER A 179 12.33 4.45 1.09
CA SER A 179 12.82 5.55 1.92
C SER A 179 14.06 6.20 1.30
N ILE A 180 14.98 5.40 0.76
CA ILE A 180 16.19 5.90 0.11
C ILE A 180 15.84 6.75 -1.12
N SER A 181 14.94 6.26 -2.00
CA SER A 181 14.54 7.00 -3.21
C SER A 181 13.79 8.29 -2.86
N THR A 182 12.89 8.24 -1.87
CA THR A 182 12.13 9.42 -1.44
C THR A 182 13.03 10.48 -0.78
N VAL A 183 14.02 10.08 0.04
CA VAL A 183 15.04 11.02 0.57
C VAL A 183 15.78 11.72 -0.56
N ALA A 184 16.23 10.97 -1.57
CA ALA A 184 16.92 11.56 -2.71
C ALA A 184 16.03 12.56 -3.50
N GLU A 185 14.73 12.29 -3.61
CA GLU A 185 13.78 13.23 -4.20
C GLU A 185 13.64 14.51 -3.37
N TYR A 186 13.50 14.40 -2.05
CA TYR A 186 13.48 15.58 -1.16
C TYR A 186 14.75 16.41 -1.29
N GLU A 187 15.93 15.78 -1.25
CA GLU A 187 17.22 16.47 -1.40
C GLU A 187 17.35 17.18 -2.76
N ALA A 188 16.80 16.58 -3.83
CA ALA A 188 16.89 17.15 -5.16
C ALA A 188 16.07 18.44 -5.36
N VAL A 189 14.90 18.55 -4.67
CA VAL A 189 13.96 19.66 -4.92
C VAL A 189 13.82 20.63 -3.74
N ALA A 190 14.34 20.34 -2.55
CA ALA A 190 14.14 21.14 -1.34
C ALA A 190 14.61 22.58 -1.50
N ALA A 191 15.71 22.81 -2.22
CA ALA A 191 16.25 24.15 -2.45
C ALA A 191 15.29 25.06 -3.20
N ASP A 192 14.45 24.53 -4.09
CA ASP A 192 13.44 25.30 -4.85
C ASP A 192 12.35 25.86 -3.91
N TYR A 193 12.18 25.24 -2.73
CA TYR A 193 11.27 25.68 -1.68
C TYR A 193 11.99 26.42 -0.55
N GLY A 194 13.30 26.66 -0.66
CA GLY A 194 14.13 27.37 0.31
C GLY A 194 14.47 26.53 1.54
N PHE A 195 14.50 25.21 1.43
CA PHE A 195 14.83 24.29 2.51
C PHE A 195 16.19 23.60 2.30
N GLU A 196 16.83 23.28 3.42
CA GLU A 196 17.92 22.31 3.55
C GLU A 196 17.35 21.03 4.19
N ILE A 197 17.59 19.88 3.59
CA ILE A 197 17.19 18.58 4.16
C ILE A 197 18.30 18.09 5.09
N VAL A 198 17.92 17.71 6.31
CA VAL A 198 18.81 17.09 7.31
C VAL A 198 18.33 15.66 7.54
N THR A 199 19.14 14.69 7.15
CA THR A 199 18.75 13.27 7.24
C THR A 199 19.43 12.56 8.42
N THR A 200 18.75 11.55 8.97
CA THR A 200 19.31 10.59 9.91
C THR A 200 18.83 9.18 9.55
N GLY A 201 19.78 8.33 9.13
CA GLY A 201 19.51 6.93 8.84
C GLY A 201 19.43 6.09 10.12
N VAL A 202 18.45 5.19 10.18
CA VAL A 202 18.31 4.16 11.22
C VAL A 202 18.32 2.77 10.58
N THR A 203 18.62 1.75 11.36
CA THR A 203 18.64 0.36 10.92
C THR A 203 17.60 -0.51 11.62
N ALA A 204 17.03 -0.01 12.71
CA ALA A 204 16.05 -0.70 13.53
C ALA A 204 15.12 0.29 14.25
N MET A 205 13.91 -0.15 14.56
CA MET A 205 12.90 0.62 15.29
C MET A 205 13.42 1.18 16.63
N SER A 206 14.27 0.43 17.34
CA SER A 206 14.86 0.85 18.62
C SER A 206 15.76 2.09 18.53
N GLU A 207 16.23 2.47 17.36
CA GLU A 207 17.07 3.64 17.13
C GLU A 207 16.25 4.92 16.88
N VAL A 208 14.97 4.81 16.52
CA VAL A 208 14.12 5.94 16.10
C VAL A 208 13.98 7.00 17.17
N ALA A 209 13.73 6.62 18.42
CA ALA A 209 13.61 7.58 19.53
C ALA A 209 14.87 8.40 19.74
N ILE A 210 16.04 7.77 19.67
CA ILE A 210 17.34 8.44 19.81
C ILE A 210 17.60 9.36 18.62
N ALA A 211 17.30 8.91 17.40
CA ALA A 211 17.41 9.72 16.19
C ALA A 211 16.50 10.94 16.25
N ALA A 212 15.26 10.79 16.72
CA ALA A 212 14.32 11.90 16.90
C ALA A 212 14.81 12.92 17.94
N ALA A 213 15.27 12.46 19.12
CA ALA A 213 15.80 13.31 20.17
C ALA A 213 17.05 14.13 19.75
N ASP A 214 17.81 13.62 18.77
CA ASP A 214 18.93 14.35 18.18
C ASP A 214 18.51 15.27 17.02
N MET A 215 17.55 14.82 16.20
CA MET A 215 17.02 15.56 15.05
C MET A 215 16.36 16.88 15.47
N VAL A 216 15.52 16.86 16.51
CA VAL A 216 14.78 18.05 16.99
C VAL A 216 15.69 19.22 17.43
N LYS A 217 16.97 18.97 17.66
CA LYS A 217 17.96 20.01 18.01
C LYS A 217 18.56 20.71 16.79
N LYS A 218 18.31 20.21 15.59
CA LYS A 218 19.02 20.59 14.38
C LYS A 218 18.12 21.19 13.31
N VAL A 219 16.78 21.03 13.43
CA VAL A 219 15.81 21.33 12.38
C VAL A 219 14.66 22.18 12.88
N ASP A 220 13.95 22.82 11.95
CA ASP A 220 12.77 23.66 12.25
C ASP A 220 11.48 22.81 12.23
N CYS A 221 11.48 21.70 11.51
CA CYS A 221 10.39 20.71 11.48
C CYS A 221 10.92 19.34 11.04
N ILE A 222 10.11 18.31 11.25
CA ILE A 222 10.36 16.96 10.73
C ILE A 222 9.27 16.65 9.70
N THR A 223 9.62 16.04 8.57
CA THR A 223 8.67 15.40 7.66
C THR A 223 8.92 13.89 7.63
N ASN A 224 7.87 13.12 7.87
CA ASN A 224 7.93 11.67 7.76
C ASN A 224 7.75 11.22 6.32
N LEU A 225 8.29 10.05 6.04
CA LEU A 225 8.09 9.33 4.80
C LEU A 225 7.08 8.19 5.01
N THR A 226 6.83 7.42 3.95
CA THR A 226 6.17 6.10 4.00
C THR A 226 7.19 5.02 4.42
N ASP A 227 8.01 5.32 5.43
CA ASP A 227 9.02 4.43 6.00
C ASP A 227 8.37 3.53 7.04
N ASN A 228 8.33 2.23 6.77
CA ASN A 228 7.58 1.30 7.60
C ASN A 228 8.09 1.20 9.04
N THR A 229 9.41 1.27 9.23
CA THR A 229 10.06 1.19 10.55
C THR A 229 9.80 2.46 11.35
N VAL A 230 9.96 3.63 10.73
CA VAL A 230 9.74 4.93 11.38
C VAL A 230 8.27 5.16 11.69
N VAL A 231 7.36 4.80 10.77
CA VAL A 231 5.90 4.90 10.99
C VAL A 231 5.45 4.01 12.15
N THR A 232 5.95 2.78 12.25
CA THR A 232 5.68 1.90 13.39
C THR A 232 6.15 2.52 14.72
N ALA A 233 7.21 3.33 14.70
CA ALA A 233 7.75 4.05 15.87
C ALA A 233 7.30 5.51 15.95
N LEU A 234 6.29 5.94 15.19
CA LEU A 234 5.88 7.34 15.05
C LEU A 234 5.63 8.04 16.38
N GLN A 235 5.03 7.36 17.36
CA GLN A 235 4.76 7.95 18.67
C GLN A 235 6.06 8.40 19.37
N SER A 236 7.17 7.68 19.17
CA SER A 236 8.48 8.11 19.71
C SER A 236 9.00 9.38 19.04
N VAL A 237 8.78 9.54 17.73
CA VAL A 237 9.13 10.78 17.00
C VAL A 237 8.30 11.94 17.51
N LEU A 238 6.97 11.75 17.61
CA LEU A 238 6.03 12.75 18.08
C LEU A 238 6.30 13.17 19.54
N GLU A 239 6.67 12.23 20.40
CA GLU A 239 7.00 12.52 21.80
C GLU A 239 8.19 13.48 21.89
N GLU A 240 9.29 13.18 21.20
CA GLU A 240 10.50 14.02 21.23
C GLU A 240 10.26 15.37 20.55
N ALA A 241 9.55 15.41 19.43
CA ALA A 241 9.21 16.61 18.71
C ALA A 241 8.28 17.53 19.53
N ASN A 242 7.24 16.99 20.16
CA ASN A 242 6.32 17.74 21.02
C ASN A 242 7.04 18.36 22.25
N LYS A 243 7.97 17.61 22.88
CA LYS A 243 8.82 18.15 23.98
C LYS A 243 9.64 19.36 23.53
N ALA A 244 10.12 19.34 22.30
CA ALA A 244 10.93 20.39 21.71
C ALA A 244 10.11 21.53 21.06
N GLY A 245 8.78 21.37 20.92
CA GLY A 245 7.92 22.32 20.20
C GLY A 245 8.17 22.32 18.69
N ILE A 246 8.68 21.20 18.13
CA ILE A 246 8.99 21.04 16.70
C ILE A 246 7.83 20.35 16.00
N PRO A 247 7.23 20.94 14.95
CA PRO A 247 6.15 20.30 14.22
C PRO A 247 6.63 19.08 13.42
N VAL A 248 5.80 18.03 13.41
CA VAL A 248 6.00 16.84 12.57
C VAL A 248 4.92 16.82 11.51
N PHE A 249 5.32 16.72 10.25
CA PHE A 249 4.44 16.54 9.10
C PHE A 249 4.40 15.06 8.71
N GLY A 250 3.21 14.54 8.48
CA GLY A 250 3.02 13.17 8.01
C GLY A 250 3.19 13.05 6.49
N SER A 251 3.17 11.83 6.00
CA SER A 251 3.14 11.51 4.56
C SER A 251 1.76 11.03 4.10
N GLU A 252 0.85 10.75 5.04
CA GLU A 252 -0.49 10.24 4.76
C GLU A 252 -1.44 10.47 5.97
N VAL A 253 -2.73 10.11 5.79
CA VAL A 253 -3.82 10.47 6.70
C VAL A 253 -3.69 9.85 8.10
N GLU A 254 -3.25 8.59 8.22
CA GLU A 254 -3.16 7.90 9.53
C GLU A 254 -2.08 8.53 10.41
N GLN A 255 -0.96 8.97 9.83
CA GLN A 255 0.05 9.73 10.58
C GLN A 255 -0.50 11.08 11.07
N VAL A 256 -1.37 11.73 10.28
CA VAL A 256 -2.02 12.98 10.71
C VAL A 256 -3.01 12.72 11.84
N LYS A 257 -3.82 11.65 11.76
CA LYS A 257 -4.68 11.21 12.88
C LYS A 257 -3.86 10.94 14.14
N ALA A 258 -2.72 10.27 14.00
CA ALA A 258 -1.84 9.91 15.11
C ALA A 258 -1.11 11.09 15.76
N GLY A 259 -1.15 12.30 15.16
CA GLY A 259 -0.61 13.52 15.75
C GLY A 259 0.42 14.28 14.92
N CYS A 260 0.64 13.92 13.65
CA CYS A 260 1.31 14.81 12.72
C CYS A 260 0.41 16.01 12.42
N VAL A 261 1.01 17.19 12.17
CA VAL A 261 0.29 18.45 12.01
C VAL A 261 -0.52 18.49 10.71
N ALA A 262 0.08 18.04 9.61
CA ALA A 262 -0.56 17.99 8.30
C ALA A 262 0.20 17.06 7.36
N SER A 263 -0.43 16.69 6.24
CA SER A 263 0.21 15.99 5.12
C SER A 263 -0.44 16.32 3.78
N MET A 264 0.34 16.25 2.72
CA MET A 264 -0.13 16.07 1.35
C MET A 264 -0.04 14.57 1.02
N GLY A 265 -1.11 13.84 1.32
CA GLY A 265 -1.08 12.38 1.33
C GLY A 265 -2.14 11.72 0.47
N LEU A 266 -2.14 10.39 0.51
CA LEU A 266 -3.07 9.52 -0.20
C LEU A 266 -3.96 8.78 0.79
N GLU A 267 -5.08 8.30 0.29
CA GLU A 267 -6.00 7.45 1.02
C GLU A 267 -5.68 5.97 0.73
N TYR A 268 -5.18 5.27 1.75
CA TYR A 268 -4.62 3.91 1.59
C TYR A 268 -5.67 2.81 1.42
N PHE A 269 -6.89 3.05 1.90
CA PHE A 269 -8.00 2.12 1.62
C PHE A 269 -8.34 2.11 0.12
N GLU A 270 -8.44 3.28 -0.51
CA GLU A 270 -8.73 3.38 -1.95
C GLU A 270 -7.55 2.86 -2.80
N LEU A 271 -6.31 3.07 -2.36
CA LEU A 271 -5.12 2.47 -3.00
C LEU A 271 -5.21 0.93 -2.98
N GLY A 272 -5.49 0.36 -1.81
CA GLY A 272 -5.69 -1.08 -1.66
C GLY A 272 -6.84 -1.60 -2.53
N LYS A 273 -7.96 -0.88 -2.57
CA LYS A 273 -9.13 -1.23 -3.37
C LYS A 273 -8.84 -1.25 -4.87
N GLN A 274 -8.08 -0.28 -5.36
CA GLN A 274 -7.59 -0.28 -6.74
C GLN A 274 -6.74 -1.52 -7.01
N THR A 275 -5.81 -1.84 -6.09
CA THR A 275 -4.98 -3.06 -6.17
C THR A 275 -5.83 -4.33 -6.21
N GLY A 276 -6.89 -4.41 -5.40
CA GLY A 276 -7.82 -5.54 -5.38
C GLY A 276 -8.52 -5.74 -6.73
N LYS A 277 -8.91 -4.66 -7.40
CA LYS A 277 -9.48 -4.71 -8.76
C LYS A 277 -8.47 -5.18 -9.81
N MET A 278 -7.20 -4.77 -9.68
CA MET A 278 -6.12 -5.27 -10.54
C MET A 278 -5.91 -6.78 -10.32
N ALA A 279 -5.85 -7.21 -9.06
CA ALA A 279 -5.72 -8.61 -8.67
C ALA A 279 -6.85 -9.48 -9.22
N ALA A 280 -8.09 -8.99 -9.17
CA ALA A 280 -9.25 -9.70 -9.69
C ALA A 280 -9.14 -10.00 -11.19
N LYS A 281 -8.64 -9.05 -11.99
CA LYS A 281 -8.41 -9.27 -13.45
C LYS A 281 -7.40 -10.40 -13.66
N VAL A 282 -6.34 -10.46 -12.86
CA VAL A 282 -5.32 -11.49 -12.97
C VAL A 282 -5.86 -12.86 -12.53
N LEU A 283 -6.57 -12.94 -11.41
CA LEU A 283 -7.19 -14.19 -10.92
C LEU A 283 -8.23 -14.75 -11.87
N LYS A 284 -9.01 -13.89 -12.52
CA LYS A 284 -10.01 -14.30 -13.54
C LYS A 284 -9.37 -14.69 -14.88
N GLY A 285 -8.06 -14.46 -15.05
CA GLY A 285 -7.35 -14.70 -16.32
C GLY A 285 -7.65 -13.67 -17.40
N GLU A 286 -8.21 -12.53 -17.05
CA GLU A 286 -8.52 -11.40 -17.95
C GLU A 286 -7.26 -10.60 -18.31
N ALA A 287 -6.24 -10.63 -17.45
CA ALA A 287 -4.93 -10.00 -17.65
C ALA A 287 -3.83 -10.89 -17.05
N LYS A 288 -2.58 -10.61 -17.44
CA LYS A 288 -1.40 -11.18 -16.78
C LYS A 288 -0.66 -10.05 -16.06
N ALA A 289 -0.18 -10.31 -14.86
CA ALA A 289 0.60 -9.32 -14.12
C ALA A 289 1.83 -8.84 -14.90
N SER A 290 2.46 -9.72 -15.70
CA SER A 290 3.59 -9.39 -16.58
C SER A 290 3.28 -8.38 -17.69
N ASP A 291 2.02 -8.26 -18.07
CA ASP A 291 1.57 -7.42 -19.19
C ASP A 291 0.93 -6.10 -18.70
N MET A 292 0.84 -5.91 -17.39
CA MET A 292 0.26 -4.73 -16.75
C MET A 292 1.38 -3.76 -16.32
N GLN A 293 1.16 -2.48 -16.54
CA GLN A 293 1.93 -1.44 -15.86
C GLN A 293 1.41 -1.28 -14.43
N PHE A 294 2.26 -0.79 -13.52
CA PHE A 294 1.75 -0.37 -12.22
C PHE A 294 0.87 0.87 -12.36
N GLU A 295 -0.06 1.02 -11.42
CA GLU A 295 -0.96 2.17 -11.37
C GLU A 295 -0.59 3.07 -10.20
N THR A 296 -0.84 4.38 -10.34
CA THR A 296 -0.53 5.39 -9.30
C THR A 296 -1.79 6.21 -9.02
N ILE A 297 -2.04 6.55 -7.76
CA ILE A 297 -2.97 7.61 -7.39
C ILE A 297 -2.20 8.93 -7.53
N THR A 298 -2.64 9.80 -8.42
CA THR A 298 -1.85 10.97 -8.85
C THR A 298 -2.15 12.26 -8.10
N GLU A 299 -3.28 12.35 -7.40
CA GLU A 299 -3.70 13.60 -6.75
C GLU A 299 -3.64 13.45 -5.22
N PRO A 300 -2.62 14.06 -4.57
CA PRO A 300 -2.55 14.09 -3.12
C PRO A 300 -3.63 15.02 -2.55
N SER A 301 -4.15 14.67 -1.40
CA SER A 301 -5.10 15.48 -0.66
C SER A 301 -4.45 16.09 0.59
N LEU A 302 -4.91 17.29 0.98
CA LEU A 302 -4.47 17.94 2.21
C LEU A 302 -5.24 17.37 3.41
N TYR A 303 -4.49 16.82 4.36
CA TYR A 303 -4.99 16.38 5.66
C TYR A 303 -4.38 17.23 6.76
N VAL A 304 -5.17 17.59 7.78
CA VAL A 304 -4.75 18.53 8.83
C VAL A 304 -5.24 18.09 10.20
N ASN A 305 -4.37 18.18 11.23
CA ASN A 305 -4.75 17.95 12.62
C ASN A 305 -4.57 19.23 13.44
N PHE A 306 -5.72 19.87 13.75
CA PHE A 306 -5.73 21.12 14.51
C PHE A 306 -5.34 20.90 15.98
N ALA A 307 -5.70 19.76 16.59
CA ALA A 307 -5.28 19.42 17.95
C ALA A 307 -3.78 19.22 18.05
N ALA A 308 -3.15 18.57 17.05
CA ALA A 308 -1.71 18.41 17.00
C ALA A 308 -0.97 19.77 16.88
N ALA A 309 -1.49 20.66 16.05
CA ALA A 309 -0.94 22.01 15.92
C ALA A 309 -1.11 22.84 17.23
N GLU A 310 -2.28 22.81 17.84
CA GLU A 310 -2.55 23.49 19.11
C GLU A 310 -1.62 23.02 20.24
N LYS A 311 -1.35 21.71 20.30
CA LYS A 311 -0.50 21.07 21.32
C LYS A 311 0.92 21.66 21.38
N ILE A 312 1.44 22.11 20.24
CA ILE A 312 2.78 22.77 20.14
C ILE A 312 2.68 24.29 19.95
N GLY A 313 1.48 24.87 20.03
CA GLY A 313 1.26 26.29 19.85
C GLY A 313 1.43 26.82 18.42
N LEU A 314 1.36 25.94 17.42
CA LEU A 314 1.47 26.27 16.01
C LEU A 314 0.14 26.80 15.47
N LYS A 315 0.19 27.90 14.73
CA LYS A 315 -0.99 28.44 14.03
C LYS A 315 -0.98 27.98 12.59
N LEU A 316 -2.03 27.27 12.20
CA LEU A 316 -2.27 26.88 10.81
C LEU A 316 -2.95 27.98 10.02
N PRO A 317 -2.79 28.05 8.69
CA PRO A 317 -3.55 28.94 7.82
C PRO A 317 -5.07 28.72 8.02
N GLU A 318 -5.84 29.82 8.15
CA GLU A 318 -7.29 29.74 8.33
C GLU A 318 -8.00 29.04 7.15
N SER A 319 -7.43 29.17 5.93
CA SER A 319 -7.96 28.48 4.74
C SER A 319 -7.96 26.96 4.89
N TYR A 320 -7.07 26.39 5.70
CA TYR A 320 -6.99 24.92 5.88
C TYR A 320 -8.23 24.32 6.55
N LYS A 321 -9.07 25.14 7.21
CA LYS A 321 -10.39 24.69 7.70
C LYS A 321 -11.38 24.36 6.57
N THR A 322 -11.17 24.93 5.39
CA THR A 322 -12.04 24.78 4.22
C THR A 322 -11.38 24.04 3.08
N ASP A 323 -10.05 24.12 2.98
CA ASP A 323 -9.27 23.61 1.86
C ASP A 323 -8.80 22.16 2.10
N ALA A 324 -8.74 21.73 3.40
CA ALA A 324 -8.41 20.37 3.74
C ALA A 324 -9.47 19.39 3.22
N TYR A 325 -9.01 18.28 2.65
CA TYR A 325 -9.88 17.16 2.28
C TYR A 325 -10.52 16.56 3.55
N GLU A 326 -9.70 16.40 4.60
CA GLU A 326 -10.15 15.97 5.92
C GLU A 326 -9.35 16.69 7.01
N SER A 327 -10.02 17.01 8.12
CA SER A 327 -9.39 17.67 9.27
C SER A 327 -9.81 17.01 10.58
N PHE A 328 -8.88 17.03 11.56
CA PHE A 328 -9.03 16.39 12.85
C PHE A 328 -8.86 17.41 13.97
N ASP A 329 -9.79 17.37 14.95
CA ASP A 329 -9.76 18.18 16.17
C ASP A 329 -9.32 17.35 17.39
N GLU A 330 -8.85 16.12 17.17
CA GLU A 330 -8.30 15.22 18.18
C GLU A 330 -7.10 14.43 17.65
N ILE A 331 -6.30 13.92 18.57
CA ILE A 331 -5.19 13.00 18.25
C ILE A 331 -5.68 11.59 18.58
N ILE A 332 -5.74 10.75 17.57
CA ILE A 332 -6.13 9.34 17.69
C ILE A 332 -4.84 8.52 17.74
N ALA A 333 -4.36 8.21 18.97
CA ALA A 333 -3.25 7.29 19.14
C ALA A 333 -3.74 5.86 18.91
N GLU A 334 -3.09 5.12 18.01
CA GLU A 334 -3.32 3.69 17.83
C GLU A 334 -2.71 2.88 18.98
#